data_68d6e8cb813f23bca92a7402c4e5d991
#
_entry.id   68d6e8cb813f23bca92a7402c4e5d991
#
_cell.length_a   1.000
_cell.length_b   1.000
_cell.length_c   1.000
_cell.angle_alpha   90.00
_cell.angle_beta   90.00
_cell.angle_gamma   90.00
#
_symmetry.space_group_name_H-M   'P 1'
#
loop_
_entity.id
_entity.type
_entity.pdbx_description
1 polymer ?
#
loop_
_entity_poly.entity_id
_entity_poly.type
_entity_poly.pdbx_seq_one_letter_code
_entity_poly.pdbx_strand_id
1 'polypeptide(L)'
;MNSAFERYFADDSIIIENALKSINADDMERLINSCEETLKLGHKIIASGLGKNVPICDKFVGTMLSLGLNANFLHTNTAVHGDMGMVKSGDLVIILTKSGATTESIYLVNLLKRRKGVKLWLLSFNKHSILTDLIEDKVIIKLEHEGDLWNIVPNHSTTLNLLVLQKVAIELSKRLGLKLEKDFKPNHPGGAIGVLLQNE
;
A
#
# COMPACT_ATOMS: atom_id res chain seq x y z
N MET A 1 -25.82 -20.56 21.52
CA MET A 1 -25.60 -20.64 20.04
C MET A 1 -24.58 -19.63 19.69
N ASN A 2 -23.44 -20.04 19.14
CA ASN A 2 -22.44 -19.09 18.68
C ASN A 2 -23.04 -18.25 17.53
N SER A 3 -22.79 -16.95 17.55
CA SER A 3 -23.22 -16.07 16.46
C SER A 3 -22.59 -16.50 15.12
N ALA A 4 -23.13 -16.06 13.98
CA ALA A 4 -22.51 -16.32 12.69
C ALA A 4 -21.07 -15.74 12.64
N PHE A 5 -20.86 -14.61 13.32
CA PHE A 5 -19.53 -14.00 13.47
C PHE A 5 -18.54 -14.95 14.17
N GLU A 6 -18.92 -15.52 15.32
CA GLU A 6 -18.05 -16.45 16.06
C GLU A 6 -17.67 -17.68 15.25
N ARG A 7 -18.58 -18.17 14.40
CA ARG A 7 -18.29 -19.35 13.57
C ARG A 7 -17.34 -19.10 12.40
N TYR A 8 -17.33 -17.88 11.84
CA TYR A 8 -16.62 -17.59 10.59
C TYR A 8 -15.50 -16.58 10.72
N PHE A 9 -15.53 -15.69 11.70
CA PHE A 9 -14.64 -14.53 11.72
C PHE A 9 -13.87 -14.31 13.01
N ALA A 10 -14.18 -15.01 14.10
CA ALA A 10 -13.55 -14.75 15.40
C ALA A 10 -12.03 -14.93 15.34
N ASP A 11 -11.58 -16.06 14.78
CA ASP A 11 -10.14 -16.37 14.68
C ASP A 11 -9.44 -15.40 13.72
N ASP A 12 -10.04 -15.13 12.55
CA ASP A 12 -9.50 -14.18 11.57
C ASP A 12 -9.35 -12.78 12.18
N SER A 13 -10.35 -12.34 12.96
CA SER A 13 -10.33 -11.03 13.61
C SER A 13 -9.18 -10.91 14.61
N ILE A 14 -8.93 -11.95 15.39
CA ILE A 14 -7.84 -11.99 16.37
C ILE A 14 -6.48 -11.95 15.65
N ILE A 15 -6.31 -12.73 14.59
CA ILE A 15 -5.07 -12.78 13.81
C ILE A 15 -4.77 -11.40 13.18
N ILE A 16 -5.78 -10.79 12.56
CA ILE A 16 -5.66 -9.46 11.95
C ILE A 16 -5.35 -8.39 13.00
N GLU A 17 -6.05 -8.39 14.14
CA GLU A 17 -5.80 -7.44 15.22
C GLU A 17 -4.38 -7.56 15.78
N ASN A 18 -3.91 -8.78 16.04
CA ASN A 18 -2.55 -9.02 16.52
C ASN A 18 -1.50 -8.58 15.50
N ALA A 19 -1.72 -8.85 14.23
CA ALA A 19 -0.83 -8.42 13.16
C ALA A 19 -0.76 -6.89 13.08
N LEU A 20 -1.88 -6.17 13.16
CA LEU A 20 -1.91 -4.71 13.19
C LEU A 20 -1.20 -4.14 14.41
N LYS A 21 -1.40 -4.72 15.61
CA LYS A 21 -0.70 -4.34 16.83
C LYS A 21 0.82 -4.58 16.78
N SER A 22 1.28 -5.46 15.89
CA SER A 22 2.72 -5.74 15.72
C SER A 22 3.46 -4.67 14.91
N ILE A 23 2.74 -3.79 14.23
CA ILE A 23 3.33 -2.72 13.42
C ILE A 23 4.01 -1.70 14.36
N ASN A 24 5.27 -1.39 14.07
CA ASN A 24 5.97 -0.33 14.78
C ASN A 24 5.35 1.03 14.40
N ALA A 25 4.89 1.77 15.41
CA ALA A 25 4.22 3.05 15.22
C ALA A 25 5.14 4.11 14.58
N ASP A 26 6.42 4.12 14.94
CA ASP A 26 7.39 5.09 14.39
C ASP A 26 7.68 4.80 12.92
N ASP A 27 7.78 3.53 12.51
CA ASP A 27 7.96 3.17 11.10
C ASP A 27 6.74 3.54 10.27
N MET A 28 5.54 3.35 10.82
CA MET A 28 4.30 3.76 10.15
C MET A 28 4.21 5.28 10.01
N GLU A 29 4.57 6.02 11.06
CA GLU A 29 4.62 7.48 11.05
C GLU A 29 5.65 8.00 10.05
N ARG A 30 6.83 7.40 9.98
CA ARG A 30 7.88 7.72 8.99
C ARG A 30 7.40 7.49 7.56
N LEU A 31 6.68 6.38 7.30
CA LEU A 31 6.09 6.12 5.98
C LEU A 31 5.12 7.22 5.59
N ILE A 32 4.19 7.58 6.49
CA ILE A 32 3.19 8.62 6.22
C ILE A 32 3.88 9.98 5.98
N ASN A 33 4.86 10.35 6.80
CA ASN A 33 5.62 11.59 6.65
C ASN A 33 6.36 11.63 5.30
N SER A 34 6.99 10.52 4.90
CA SER A 34 7.69 10.41 3.62
C SER A 34 6.73 10.54 2.43
N CYS A 35 5.53 9.96 2.52
CA CYS A 35 4.47 10.12 1.52
C CYS A 35 3.95 11.57 1.45
N GLU A 36 3.69 12.18 2.60
CA GLU A 36 3.22 13.56 2.70
C GLU A 36 4.21 14.54 2.07
N GLU A 37 5.49 14.43 2.44
CA GLU A 37 6.57 15.25 1.86
C GLU A 37 6.66 15.08 0.34
N THR A 38 6.62 13.83 -0.14
CA THR A 38 6.66 13.51 -1.57
C THR A 38 5.53 14.22 -2.33
N LEU A 39 4.30 14.16 -1.82
CA LEU A 39 3.15 14.82 -2.44
C LEU A 39 3.23 16.35 -2.36
N LYS A 40 3.67 16.92 -1.24
CA LYS A 40 3.87 18.39 -1.08
C LYS A 40 4.90 18.95 -2.05
N LEU A 41 5.90 18.17 -2.42
CA LEU A 41 6.90 18.52 -3.42
C LEU A 41 6.41 18.33 -4.88
N GLY A 42 5.18 17.92 -5.09
CA GLY A 42 4.58 17.71 -6.42
C GLY A 42 4.95 16.40 -7.09
N HIS A 43 5.58 15.48 -6.35
CA HIS A 43 5.92 14.13 -6.81
C HIS A 43 4.76 13.15 -6.57
N LYS A 44 4.94 11.89 -6.93
CA LYS A 44 3.90 10.88 -6.78
C LYS A 44 4.33 9.71 -5.92
N ILE A 45 3.31 9.02 -5.40
CA ILE A 45 3.48 7.74 -4.72
C ILE A 45 3.18 6.63 -5.71
N ILE A 46 4.08 5.67 -5.81
CA ILE A 46 3.95 4.51 -6.69
C ILE A 46 3.83 3.26 -5.80
N ALA A 47 2.77 2.50 -5.97
CA ALA A 47 2.65 1.18 -5.37
C ALA A 47 3.13 0.11 -6.35
N SER A 48 3.88 -0.89 -5.88
CA SER A 48 4.32 -2.03 -6.69
C SER A 48 4.20 -3.32 -5.90
N GLY A 49 3.73 -4.37 -6.57
CA GLY A 49 3.55 -5.69 -5.98
C GLY A 49 3.39 -6.75 -7.06
N LEU A 50 3.43 -8.02 -6.64
CA LEU A 50 3.28 -9.17 -7.52
C LEU A 50 2.14 -10.08 -7.05
N GLY A 51 1.56 -10.84 -7.97
CA GLY A 51 0.50 -11.81 -7.67
C GLY A 51 -0.72 -11.15 -7.03
N LYS A 52 -1.13 -11.61 -5.86
CA LYS A 52 -2.32 -11.08 -5.16
C LYS A 52 -2.14 -9.69 -4.57
N ASN A 53 -0.91 -9.15 -4.54
CA ASN A 53 -0.69 -7.75 -4.20
C ASN A 53 -1.03 -6.77 -5.34
N VAL A 54 -1.15 -7.24 -6.59
CA VAL A 54 -1.54 -6.40 -7.74
C VAL A 54 -2.86 -5.69 -7.50
N PRO A 55 -3.99 -6.38 -7.23
CA PRO A 55 -5.26 -5.72 -6.97
C PRO A 55 -5.24 -4.84 -5.71
N ILE A 56 -4.35 -5.12 -4.75
CA ILE A 56 -4.18 -4.28 -3.55
C ILE A 56 -3.52 -2.94 -3.92
N CYS A 57 -2.50 -2.98 -4.77
CA CYS A 57 -1.87 -1.77 -5.30
C CYS A 57 -2.86 -0.94 -6.12
N ASP A 58 -3.63 -1.57 -7.01
CA ASP A 58 -4.66 -0.89 -7.81
C ASP A 58 -5.72 -0.22 -6.93
N LYS A 59 -6.20 -0.92 -5.89
CA LYS A 59 -7.17 -0.35 -4.94
C LYS A 59 -6.60 0.84 -4.19
N PHE A 60 -5.35 0.77 -3.74
CA PHE A 60 -4.67 1.89 -3.09
C PHE A 60 -4.57 3.10 -4.03
N VAL A 61 -4.07 2.90 -5.24
CA VAL A 61 -3.95 3.94 -6.25
C VAL A 61 -5.31 4.55 -6.58
N GLY A 62 -6.35 3.72 -6.77
CA GLY A 62 -7.71 4.19 -6.97
C GLY A 62 -8.22 5.08 -5.84
N THR A 63 -7.89 4.73 -4.57
CA THR A 63 -8.24 5.58 -3.42
C THR A 63 -7.48 6.91 -3.43
N MET A 64 -6.17 6.89 -3.72
CA MET A 64 -5.36 8.10 -3.83
C MET A 64 -5.90 9.05 -4.91
N LEU A 65 -6.19 8.52 -6.10
CA LEU A 65 -6.76 9.29 -7.21
C LEU A 65 -8.16 9.85 -6.88
N SER A 66 -8.98 9.07 -6.19
CA SER A 66 -10.28 9.50 -5.66
C SER A 66 -10.15 10.72 -4.74
N LEU A 67 -9.08 10.78 -3.96
CA LEU A 67 -8.73 11.90 -3.09
C LEU A 67 -7.99 13.04 -3.81
N GLY A 68 -7.77 12.96 -5.13
CA GLY A 68 -7.00 13.93 -5.89
C GLY A 68 -5.49 13.88 -5.64
N LEU A 69 -5.00 12.80 -5.04
CA LEU A 69 -3.58 12.61 -4.73
C LEU A 69 -2.85 11.90 -5.87
N ASN A 70 -1.65 12.38 -6.19
CA ASN A 70 -0.87 11.84 -7.30
C ASN A 70 -0.28 10.45 -6.96
N ALA A 71 -0.84 9.41 -7.56
CA ALA A 71 -0.39 8.05 -7.36
C ALA A 71 -0.47 7.21 -8.64
N ASN A 72 0.42 6.21 -8.76
CA ASN A 72 0.44 5.27 -9.87
C ASN A 72 0.72 3.84 -9.38
N PHE A 73 0.27 2.86 -10.16
CA PHE A 73 0.66 1.47 -10.00
C PHE A 73 1.79 1.13 -10.98
N LEU A 74 2.85 0.50 -10.48
CA LEU A 74 3.93 -0.06 -11.28
C LEU A 74 3.91 -1.59 -11.14
N HIS A 75 3.44 -2.27 -12.16
CA HIS A 75 3.42 -3.73 -12.15
C HIS A 75 4.85 -4.29 -12.19
N THR A 76 5.21 -5.14 -11.21
CA THR A 76 6.59 -5.61 -11.02
C THR A 76 7.20 -6.25 -12.29
N ASN A 77 6.41 -7.06 -13.03
CA ASN A 77 6.92 -7.76 -14.22
C ASN A 77 7.00 -6.87 -15.46
N THR A 78 6.02 -5.96 -15.66
CA THR A 78 6.02 -5.10 -16.85
C THR A 78 6.93 -3.89 -16.69
N ALA A 79 7.32 -3.56 -15.47
CA ALA A 79 8.20 -2.45 -15.16
C ALA A 79 9.44 -2.41 -16.06
N VAL A 80 10.08 -3.59 -16.27
CA VAL A 80 11.32 -3.72 -17.04
C VAL A 80 11.12 -3.61 -18.57
N HIS A 81 9.88 -3.60 -19.02
CA HIS A 81 9.51 -3.48 -20.44
C HIS A 81 9.05 -2.07 -20.83
N GLY A 82 9.50 -1.05 -20.10
CA GLY A 82 9.26 0.36 -20.42
C GLY A 82 8.50 1.14 -19.35
N ASP A 83 7.68 0.48 -18.49
CA ASP A 83 6.83 1.16 -17.49
C ASP A 83 7.68 1.87 -16.40
N MET A 84 8.95 1.48 -16.24
CA MET A 84 9.93 2.24 -15.45
C MET A 84 10.01 3.71 -15.87
N GLY A 85 9.61 4.06 -17.08
CA GLY A 85 9.53 5.43 -17.58
C GLY A 85 8.64 6.35 -16.75
N MET A 86 7.66 5.81 -16.02
CA MET A 86 6.79 6.59 -15.13
C MET A 86 7.50 7.07 -13.86
N VAL A 87 8.56 6.36 -13.41
CA VAL A 87 9.28 6.68 -12.16
C VAL A 87 10.25 7.83 -12.40
N LYS A 88 10.10 8.91 -11.65
CA LYS A 88 10.95 10.12 -11.75
C LYS A 88 11.70 10.36 -10.45
N SER A 89 12.73 11.20 -10.51
CA SER A 89 13.40 11.69 -9.31
C SER A 89 12.41 12.41 -8.41
N GLY A 90 12.47 12.14 -7.11
CA GLY A 90 11.54 12.68 -6.10
C GLY A 90 10.35 11.76 -5.81
N ASP A 91 10.02 10.82 -6.71
CA ASP A 91 8.94 9.87 -6.47
C ASP A 91 9.26 8.89 -5.33
N LEU A 92 8.22 8.42 -4.66
CA LEU A 92 8.30 7.39 -3.63
C LEU A 92 7.63 6.11 -4.12
N VAL A 93 8.35 4.99 -4.03
CA VAL A 93 7.85 3.66 -4.43
C VAL A 93 7.68 2.79 -3.19
N ILE A 94 6.46 2.29 -2.98
CA ILE A 94 6.13 1.31 -1.93
C ILE A 94 6.08 -0.07 -2.57
N ILE A 95 6.98 -0.95 -2.13
CA ILE A 95 7.06 -2.35 -2.58
C ILE A 95 6.30 -3.24 -1.60
N LEU A 96 5.31 -3.99 -2.09
CA LEU A 96 4.54 -4.94 -1.31
C LEU A 96 5.05 -6.36 -1.52
N THR A 97 5.37 -7.06 -0.44
CA THR A 97 5.79 -8.46 -0.50
C THR A 97 5.47 -9.18 0.79
N LYS A 98 5.15 -10.48 0.73
CA LYS A 98 5.06 -11.31 1.92
C LYS A 98 6.43 -11.85 2.32
N SER A 99 7.11 -12.52 1.41
CA SER A 99 8.36 -13.22 1.67
C SER A 99 9.60 -12.34 1.66
N GLY A 100 9.59 -11.26 0.88
CA GLY A 100 10.77 -10.42 0.62
C GLY A 100 11.87 -11.11 -0.22
N ALA A 101 11.55 -12.23 -0.87
CA ALA A 101 12.51 -13.06 -1.60
C ALA A 101 12.11 -13.35 -3.06
N THR A 102 11.04 -12.72 -3.57
CA THR A 102 10.58 -12.92 -4.95
C THR A 102 11.57 -12.30 -5.92
N THR A 103 12.08 -13.11 -6.87
CA THR A 103 13.15 -12.73 -7.80
C THR A 103 12.81 -11.47 -8.60
N GLU A 104 11.59 -11.37 -9.11
CA GLU A 104 11.13 -10.23 -9.91
C GLU A 104 11.10 -8.93 -9.08
N SER A 105 10.69 -9.02 -7.82
CA SER A 105 10.67 -7.87 -6.91
C SER A 105 12.10 -7.43 -6.55
N ILE A 106 13.01 -8.38 -6.33
CA ILE A 106 14.43 -8.10 -6.08
C ILE A 106 15.05 -7.43 -7.30
N TYR A 107 14.75 -7.93 -8.51
CA TYR A 107 15.24 -7.34 -9.74
C TYR A 107 14.75 -5.90 -9.94
N LEU A 108 13.44 -5.66 -9.77
CA LEU A 108 12.86 -4.32 -9.83
C LEU A 108 13.50 -3.37 -8.83
N VAL A 109 13.66 -3.79 -7.56
CA VAL A 109 14.28 -2.96 -6.51
C VAL A 109 15.71 -2.58 -6.87
N ASN A 110 16.51 -3.50 -7.40
CA ASN A 110 17.87 -3.21 -7.86
C ASN A 110 17.91 -2.19 -9.01
N LEU A 111 16.92 -2.21 -9.91
CA LEU A 111 16.78 -1.19 -10.95
C LEU A 111 16.37 0.16 -10.38
N LEU A 112 15.41 0.20 -9.46
CA LEU A 112 14.94 1.42 -8.81
C LEU A 112 16.05 2.08 -7.98
N LYS A 113 16.89 1.33 -7.28
CA LYS A 113 18.04 1.84 -6.51
C LYS A 113 19.08 2.57 -7.38
N ARG A 114 19.15 2.26 -8.66
CA ARG A 114 20.05 2.96 -9.63
C ARG A 114 19.48 4.30 -10.09
N ARG A 115 18.19 4.58 -9.82
CA ARG A 115 17.56 5.85 -10.18
C ARG A 115 17.76 6.88 -9.08
N LYS A 116 18.51 7.94 -9.40
CA LYS A 116 18.77 9.02 -8.43
C LYS A 116 17.49 9.70 -7.98
N GLY A 117 17.38 9.94 -6.67
CA GLY A 117 16.29 10.69 -6.07
C GLY A 117 14.98 9.91 -5.90
N VAL A 118 14.94 8.62 -6.21
CA VAL A 118 13.75 7.77 -5.91
C VAL A 118 13.84 7.28 -4.48
N LYS A 119 12.75 7.49 -3.70
CA LYS A 119 12.61 6.97 -2.34
C LYS A 119 11.98 5.58 -2.41
N LEU A 120 12.50 4.62 -1.66
CA LEU A 120 11.99 3.25 -1.61
C LEU A 120 11.48 2.91 -0.22
N TRP A 121 10.27 2.38 -0.14
CA TRP A 121 9.67 1.83 1.05
C TRP A 121 9.27 0.37 0.83
N LEU A 122 9.42 -0.45 1.86
CA LEU A 122 9.03 -1.85 1.85
C LEU A 122 7.88 -2.08 2.84
N LEU A 123 6.81 -2.73 2.39
CA LEU A 123 5.77 -3.29 3.25
C LEU A 123 5.89 -4.82 3.17
N SER A 124 6.31 -5.46 4.28
CA SER A 124 6.66 -6.88 4.28
C SER A 124 6.21 -7.60 5.56
N PHE A 125 6.07 -8.93 5.45
CA PHE A 125 5.78 -9.83 6.58
C PHE A 125 7.02 -10.61 7.04
N ASN A 126 8.15 -10.40 6.38
CA ASN A 126 9.41 -11.05 6.74
C ASN A 126 10.46 -9.99 7.08
N LYS A 127 10.92 -9.99 8.32
CA LYS A 127 11.94 -9.05 8.80
C LYS A 127 13.38 -9.45 8.41
N HIS A 128 13.57 -10.67 7.90
CA HIS A 128 14.86 -11.22 7.50
C HIS A 128 14.76 -11.75 6.07
N SER A 129 14.98 -10.91 5.09
CA SER A 129 14.87 -11.25 3.67
C SER A 129 15.78 -10.38 2.82
N ILE A 130 16.01 -10.79 1.59
CA ILE A 130 16.83 -10.02 0.65
C ILE A 130 16.28 -8.59 0.48
N LEU A 131 14.96 -8.41 0.37
CA LEU A 131 14.38 -7.07 0.22
C LEU A 131 14.47 -6.24 1.50
N THR A 132 14.41 -6.84 2.70
CA THR A 132 14.61 -6.11 3.95
C THR A 132 16.04 -5.66 4.16
N ASP A 133 17.01 -6.33 3.53
CA ASP A 133 18.42 -5.92 3.53
C ASP A 133 18.70 -4.86 2.45
N LEU A 134 17.98 -4.91 1.32
CA LEU A 134 18.13 -3.97 0.22
C LEU A 134 17.46 -2.62 0.47
N ILE A 135 16.36 -2.57 1.22
CA ILE A 135 15.56 -1.36 1.46
C ILE A 135 15.63 -1.02 2.96
N GLU A 136 16.14 0.16 3.26
CA GLU A 136 16.30 0.66 4.63
C GLU A 136 14.94 1.00 5.26
N ASP A 137 14.11 1.78 4.54
CA ASP A 137 12.81 2.24 5.02
C ASP A 137 11.74 1.15 4.82
N LYS A 138 11.17 0.67 5.92
CA LYS A 138 10.25 -0.46 5.87
C LYS A 138 9.23 -0.43 7.00
N VAL A 139 8.07 -1.00 6.72
CA VAL A 139 7.07 -1.39 7.72
C VAL A 139 6.97 -2.90 7.71
N ILE A 140 7.23 -3.53 8.86
CA ILE A 140 7.17 -4.98 9.03
C ILE A 140 5.93 -5.35 9.83
N ILE A 141 5.14 -6.27 9.30
CA ILE A 141 3.94 -6.82 9.94
C ILE A 141 4.23 -8.26 10.34
N LYS A 142 3.98 -8.62 11.59
CA LYS A 142 4.07 -10.02 12.01
C LYS A 142 2.73 -10.70 11.73
N LEU A 143 2.73 -11.68 10.85
CA LEU A 143 1.56 -12.49 10.53
C LEU A 143 1.81 -13.93 10.95
N GLU A 144 0.95 -14.46 11.82
CA GLU A 144 1.05 -15.83 12.34
C GLU A 144 0.50 -16.84 11.33
N HIS A 145 -0.64 -16.52 10.71
CA HIS A 145 -1.34 -17.44 9.83
C HIS A 145 -2.14 -16.71 8.74
N GLU A 146 -2.23 -17.31 7.55
CA GLU A 146 -3.02 -16.76 6.43
C GLU A 146 -4.53 -17.00 6.56
N GLY A 147 -4.95 -17.84 7.50
CA GLY A 147 -6.35 -18.21 7.71
C GLY A 147 -6.82 -19.39 6.86
N ASP A 148 -5.99 -19.92 5.96
CA ASP A 148 -6.31 -21.09 5.14
C ASP A 148 -5.73 -22.38 5.73
N LEU A 149 -6.23 -23.53 5.24
CA LEU A 149 -5.85 -24.87 5.73
C LEU A 149 -4.33 -25.16 5.68
N TRP A 150 -3.61 -24.54 4.72
CA TRP A 150 -2.19 -24.81 4.49
C TRP A 150 -1.26 -23.67 4.92
N ASN A 151 -1.81 -22.57 5.39
CA ASN A 151 -1.06 -21.34 5.68
C ASN A 151 -0.27 -20.79 4.46
N ILE A 152 -0.82 -20.91 3.26
CA ILE A 152 -0.14 -20.58 2.00
C ILE A 152 -0.91 -19.56 1.17
N VAL A 153 -2.25 -19.65 1.15
CA VAL A 153 -3.09 -18.80 0.30
C VAL A 153 -2.96 -17.32 0.76
N PRO A 154 -2.56 -16.41 -0.13
CA PRO A 154 -2.48 -14.99 0.23
C PRO A 154 -3.87 -14.43 0.59
N ASN A 155 -4.20 -14.39 1.87
CA ASN A 155 -5.49 -13.98 2.43
C ASN A 155 -5.28 -12.87 3.48
N HIS A 156 -4.90 -13.21 4.71
CA HIS A 156 -4.65 -12.21 5.75
C HIS A 156 -3.52 -11.24 5.38
N SER A 157 -2.46 -11.70 4.72
CA SER A 157 -1.38 -10.83 4.27
C SER A 157 -1.87 -9.76 3.27
N THR A 158 -2.74 -10.11 2.33
CA THR A 158 -3.29 -9.16 1.37
C THR A 158 -4.31 -8.22 2.02
N THR A 159 -5.13 -8.72 2.94
CA THR A 159 -6.06 -7.92 3.74
C THR A 159 -5.31 -6.88 4.58
N LEU A 160 -4.23 -7.28 5.25
CA LEU A 160 -3.38 -6.39 6.05
C LEU A 160 -2.68 -5.33 5.20
N ASN A 161 -2.13 -5.71 4.04
CA ASN A 161 -1.56 -4.75 3.08
C ASN A 161 -2.60 -3.70 2.67
N LEU A 162 -3.83 -4.14 2.38
CA LEU A 162 -4.93 -3.24 2.04
C LEU A 162 -5.25 -2.29 3.20
N LEU A 163 -5.42 -2.80 4.41
CA LEU A 163 -5.73 -1.98 5.60
C LEU A 163 -4.65 -0.92 5.84
N VAL A 164 -3.37 -1.29 5.78
CA VAL A 164 -2.25 -0.37 5.98
C VAL A 164 -2.24 0.72 4.91
N LEU A 165 -2.34 0.36 3.64
CA LEU A 165 -2.31 1.32 2.54
C LEU A 165 -3.54 2.25 2.55
N GLN A 166 -4.75 1.73 2.86
CA GLN A 166 -5.94 2.58 3.02
C GLN A 166 -5.76 3.55 4.20
N LYS A 167 -5.15 3.10 5.30
CA LYS A 167 -4.84 3.98 6.43
C LYS A 167 -3.87 5.09 6.03
N VAL A 168 -2.82 4.78 5.25
CA VAL A 168 -1.92 5.79 4.68
C VAL A 168 -2.70 6.82 3.86
N ALA A 169 -3.54 6.39 2.92
CA ALA A 169 -4.31 7.31 2.07
C ALA A 169 -5.23 8.23 2.88
N ILE A 170 -5.96 7.69 3.85
CA ILE A 170 -6.87 8.47 4.71
C ILE A 170 -6.09 9.42 5.62
N GLU A 171 -4.95 9.00 6.15
CA GLU A 171 -4.14 9.89 6.99
C GLU A 171 -3.54 11.04 6.17
N LEU A 172 -3.09 10.77 4.95
CA LEU A 172 -2.62 11.79 4.02
C LEU A 172 -3.72 12.82 3.69
N SER A 173 -4.97 12.37 3.48
CA SER A 173 -6.08 13.29 3.23
C SER A 173 -6.30 14.29 4.36
N LYS A 174 -6.14 13.85 5.61
CA LYS A 174 -6.25 14.70 6.80
C LYS A 174 -5.08 15.68 6.90
N ARG A 175 -3.83 15.18 6.77
CA ARG A 175 -2.61 15.98 6.95
C ARG A 175 -2.45 17.03 5.85
N LEU A 176 -2.86 16.72 4.64
CA LEU A 176 -2.87 17.66 3.52
C LEU A 176 -4.07 18.61 3.55
N GLY A 177 -5.00 18.41 4.50
CA GLY A 177 -6.15 19.27 4.67
C GLY A 177 -7.12 19.25 3.50
N LEU A 178 -7.27 18.10 2.82
CA LEU A 178 -8.11 17.97 1.63
C LEU A 178 -9.56 18.35 1.95
N LYS A 179 -10.22 18.99 0.99
CA LYS A 179 -11.59 19.47 1.10
C LYS A 179 -12.50 18.68 0.16
N LEU A 180 -13.68 18.31 0.66
CA LEU A 180 -14.69 17.58 -0.11
C LEU A 180 -14.96 18.23 -1.47
N GLU A 181 -15.29 19.53 -1.46
CA GLU A 181 -15.69 20.28 -2.65
C GLU A 181 -14.57 20.50 -3.66
N LYS A 182 -13.35 20.69 -3.18
CA LYS A 182 -12.21 21.04 -4.03
C LYS A 182 -11.44 19.84 -4.52
N ASP A 183 -11.21 18.85 -3.64
CA ASP A 183 -10.22 17.79 -3.89
C ASP A 183 -10.87 16.43 -4.18
N PHE A 184 -12.11 16.19 -3.69
CA PHE A 184 -12.81 14.91 -3.86
C PHE A 184 -13.95 14.96 -4.87
N LYS A 185 -14.87 15.92 -4.72
CA LYS A 185 -16.09 16.06 -5.56
C LYS A 185 -15.78 16.14 -7.07
N PRO A 186 -14.76 16.90 -7.54
CA PRO A 186 -14.44 16.95 -8.97
C PRO A 186 -14.01 15.60 -9.56
N ASN A 187 -13.52 14.68 -8.73
CA ASN A 187 -13.07 13.36 -9.16
C ASN A 187 -14.23 12.34 -9.23
N HIS A 188 -15.44 12.73 -8.81
CA HIS A 188 -16.63 11.86 -8.74
C HIS A 188 -17.82 12.50 -9.49
N PRO A 189 -17.72 12.73 -10.82
CA PRO A 189 -18.78 13.42 -11.58
C PRO A 189 -20.04 12.57 -11.78
N GLY A 190 -20.01 11.27 -11.48
CA GLY A 190 -21.12 10.35 -11.74
C GLY A 190 -21.26 9.27 -10.67
N GLY A 191 -22.18 8.32 -10.90
CA GLY A 191 -22.51 7.27 -9.97
C GLY A 191 -23.23 7.76 -8.71
N ALA A 192 -23.45 6.85 -7.72
CA ALA A 192 -24.18 7.19 -6.49
C ALA A 192 -23.50 8.30 -5.68
N ILE A 193 -22.17 8.29 -5.63
CA ILE A 193 -21.39 9.34 -4.94
C ILE A 193 -21.55 10.68 -5.63
N GLY A 194 -21.48 10.73 -6.97
CA GLY A 194 -21.67 11.97 -7.72
C GLY A 194 -23.07 12.57 -7.52
N VAL A 195 -24.11 11.76 -7.52
CA VAL A 195 -25.48 12.19 -7.21
C VAL A 195 -25.59 12.71 -5.78
N LEU A 196 -25.02 12.02 -4.80
CA LEU A 196 -25.01 12.47 -3.39
C LEU A 196 -24.37 13.86 -3.26
N LEU A 197 -23.22 14.08 -3.91
CA LEU A 197 -22.45 15.31 -3.81
C LEU A 197 -23.03 16.49 -4.62
N GLN A 198 -23.96 16.24 -5.54
CA GLN A 198 -24.68 17.31 -6.27
C GLN A 198 -25.82 17.90 -5.46
N ASN A 199 -26.33 17.17 -4.46
CA ASN A 199 -27.47 17.58 -3.64
C ASN A 199 -27.06 18.25 -2.31
N GLU A 200 -25.76 18.39 -2.04
CA GLU A 200 -25.18 19.18 -0.94
C GLU A 200 -24.66 20.54 -1.45
#